data_435d66245a449b931e587db24090e1fb
#
_entry.id   435d66245a449b931e587db24090e1fb
#
_cell.length_a   1.000
_cell.length_b   1.000
_cell.length_c   1.000
_cell.angle_alpha   90.00
_cell.angle_beta   90.00
_cell.angle_gamma   90.00
#
_symmetry.space_group_name_H-M   'P 1'
#
loop_
_entity.id
_entity.type
_entity.pdbx_description
1 polymer ?
#
loop_
_entity_poly.entity_id
_entity_poly.type
_entity_poly.pdbx_seq_one_letter_code
_entity_poly.pdbx_strand_id
1 'polypeptide(L)'
;MQKLWCTSFKGFQNLVNINDWSKKVPDTIAIISINSKIPTDNECHLCSGDNVLNLDFDDIDPTSIGLSDTTEEYSFTDDGYLKVFFFTDSMAKKTIDFIEKNKDKDFYIHCSAGLSRSQAFVKYIKNVYFDNDWETNPKNPCLYANGFVYQKLMHAYRCREENFNLFDRFS
;
A
#
# COMPACT_ATOMS: atom_id res chain seq x y z
N MET A 1 4.19 9.18 -20.00
CA MET A 1 4.14 9.69 -18.62
C MET A 1 3.31 8.71 -17.81
N GLN A 2 3.91 8.11 -16.79
CA GLN A 2 3.24 7.11 -15.96
C GLN A 2 2.29 7.80 -14.98
N LYS A 3 1.26 7.07 -14.54
CA LYS A 3 0.24 7.58 -13.60
C LYS A 3 0.39 6.95 -12.23
N LEU A 4 0.34 7.77 -11.21
CA LEU A 4 0.30 7.35 -9.81
C LEU A 4 -0.96 7.91 -9.15
N TRP A 5 -2.00 7.10 -9.08
CA TRP A 5 -3.33 7.51 -8.65
C TRP A 5 -3.70 6.92 -7.30
N CYS A 6 -4.19 7.80 -6.43
CA CYS A 6 -4.73 7.46 -5.13
C CYS A 6 -6.21 7.82 -5.06
N THR A 7 -7.03 6.91 -4.60
CA THR A 7 -8.47 7.11 -4.54
C THR A 7 -9.10 6.44 -3.31
N SER A 8 -10.35 6.81 -3.00
CA SER A 8 -11.17 6.09 -2.04
C SER A 8 -11.64 4.76 -2.62
N PHE A 9 -12.10 3.86 -1.76
CA PHE A 9 -12.74 2.61 -2.16
C PHE A 9 -13.83 2.83 -3.21
N LYS A 10 -14.76 3.77 -2.96
CA LYS A 10 -15.85 4.09 -3.88
C LYS A 10 -15.35 4.58 -5.24
N GLY A 11 -14.33 5.43 -5.24
CA GLY A 11 -13.70 5.92 -6.48
C GLY A 11 -13.03 4.79 -7.25
N PHE A 12 -12.34 3.88 -6.54
CA PHE A 12 -11.71 2.71 -7.13
C PHE A 12 -12.73 1.72 -7.70
N GLN A 13 -13.82 1.44 -6.98
CA GLN A 13 -14.91 0.58 -7.47
C GLN A 13 -15.53 1.10 -8.77
N ASN A 14 -15.69 2.42 -8.89
CA ASN A 14 -16.14 3.03 -10.14
C ASN A 14 -15.16 2.77 -11.28
N LEU A 15 -13.84 2.90 -11.05
CA LEU A 15 -12.82 2.60 -12.05
C LEU A 15 -12.85 1.13 -12.47
N VAL A 16 -12.98 0.21 -11.52
CA VAL A 16 -13.09 -1.23 -11.77
C VAL A 16 -14.29 -1.54 -12.65
N ASN A 17 -15.45 -0.94 -12.36
CA ASN A 17 -16.68 -1.17 -13.10
C ASN A 17 -16.61 -0.58 -14.52
N ILE A 18 -16.13 0.66 -14.67
CA ILE A 18 -16.03 1.34 -15.98
C ILE A 18 -15.05 0.60 -16.91
N ASN A 19 -13.98 0.04 -16.36
CA ASN A 19 -12.91 -0.60 -17.12
C ASN A 19 -12.98 -2.13 -17.14
N ASP A 20 -14.00 -2.75 -16.52
CA ASP A 20 -14.19 -4.21 -16.38
C ASP A 20 -12.98 -4.94 -15.74
N TRP A 21 -12.27 -4.26 -14.81
CA TRP A 21 -11.08 -4.80 -14.13
C TRP A 21 -11.39 -5.94 -13.15
N SER A 22 -12.67 -6.16 -12.85
CA SER A 22 -13.11 -7.35 -12.09
C SER A 22 -12.77 -8.66 -12.78
N LYS A 23 -12.68 -8.67 -14.11
CA LYS A 23 -12.32 -9.85 -14.91
C LYS A 23 -10.81 -9.94 -15.15
N LYS A 24 -10.21 -8.84 -15.56
CA LYS A 24 -8.77 -8.76 -15.84
C LYS A 24 -8.26 -7.33 -15.73
N VAL A 25 -7.22 -7.13 -14.91
CA VAL A 25 -6.47 -5.88 -14.89
C VAL A 25 -5.48 -5.87 -16.06
N PRO A 26 -5.42 -4.79 -16.86
CA PRO A 26 -4.45 -4.67 -17.95
C PRO A 26 -3.00 -4.82 -17.48
N ASP A 27 -2.16 -5.42 -18.31
CA ASP A 27 -0.75 -5.64 -17.97
C ASP A 27 0.07 -4.34 -17.82
N THR A 28 -0.45 -3.21 -18.30
CA THR A 28 0.13 -1.87 -18.15
C THR A 28 -0.21 -1.18 -16.83
N ILE A 29 -1.05 -1.82 -16.00
CA ILE A 29 -1.54 -1.27 -14.73
C ILE A 29 -1.10 -2.16 -13.57
N ALA A 30 -0.68 -1.54 -12.47
CA ALA A 30 -0.45 -2.17 -11.19
C ALA A 30 -1.40 -1.61 -10.14
N ILE A 31 -2.00 -2.48 -9.33
CA ILE A 31 -2.99 -2.09 -8.31
C ILE A 31 -2.49 -2.49 -6.93
N ILE A 32 -2.58 -1.55 -5.98
CA ILE A 32 -2.43 -1.83 -4.55
C ILE A 32 -3.78 -1.56 -3.88
N SER A 33 -4.45 -2.64 -3.48
CA SER A 33 -5.76 -2.63 -2.83
C SER A 33 -5.59 -2.79 -1.33
N ILE A 34 -5.94 -1.77 -0.55
CA ILE A 34 -5.78 -1.73 0.90
C ILE A 34 -7.15 -1.78 1.55
N ASN A 35 -7.46 -2.90 2.18
CA ASN A 35 -8.71 -3.15 2.88
C ASN A 35 -8.50 -3.16 4.40
N SER A 36 -9.59 -3.15 5.16
CA SER A 36 -9.58 -3.52 6.57
C SER A 36 -9.73 -5.04 6.68
N LYS A 37 -9.06 -5.66 7.64
CA LYS A 37 -9.23 -7.11 7.86
C LYS A 37 -10.55 -7.44 8.56
N ILE A 38 -11.17 -6.45 9.18
CA ILE A 38 -12.53 -6.55 9.69
C ILE A 38 -13.47 -6.42 8.48
N PRO A 39 -14.30 -7.43 8.19
CA PRO A 39 -15.23 -7.37 7.07
C PRO A 39 -16.13 -6.14 7.19
N THR A 40 -16.08 -5.28 6.20
CA THR A 40 -17.01 -4.17 6.02
C THR A 40 -17.66 -4.33 4.65
N ASP A 41 -18.84 -3.76 4.46
CA ASP A 41 -19.53 -3.77 3.15
C ASP A 41 -18.74 -3.07 2.03
N ASN A 42 -17.50 -2.65 2.32
CA ASN A 42 -16.62 -1.87 1.48
C ASN A 42 -15.35 -2.62 1.07
N GLU A 43 -15.42 -3.92 0.85
CA GLU A 43 -14.27 -4.71 0.40
C GLU A 43 -14.28 -4.89 -1.11
N CYS A 44 -13.16 -4.60 -1.75
CA CYS A 44 -12.95 -4.91 -3.16
C CYS A 44 -11.77 -5.87 -3.28
N HIS A 45 -12.08 -7.15 -3.28
CA HIS A 45 -11.08 -8.15 -3.63
C HIS A 45 -11.05 -8.28 -5.16
N LEU A 46 -10.08 -7.63 -5.76
CA LEU A 46 -9.74 -7.91 -7.15
C LEU A 46 -9.15 -9.31 -7.27
N CYS A 47 -9.32 -9.90 -8.44
CA CYS A 47 -8.63 -11.15 -8.77
C CYS A 47 -7.13 -11.02 -8.44
N SER A 48 -6.56 -12.03 -7.82
CA SER A 48 -5.11 -12.08 -7.61
C SER A 48 -4.40 -12.19 -8.95
N GLY A 49 -3.33 -11.40 -9.12
CA GLY A 49 -2.52 -11.40 -10.33
C GLY A 49 -1.14 -10.81 -10.02
N ASP A 50 -0.21 -10.99 -10.94
CA ASP A 50 1.15 -10.45 -10.82
C ASP A 50 1.21 -8.93 -10.73
N ASN A 51 0.15 -8.27 -11.13
CA ASN A 51 -0.03 -6.82 -11.13
C ASN A 51 -1.11 -6.34 -10.13
N VAL A 52 -1.53 -7.19 -9.18
CA VAL A 52 -2.47 -6.85 -8.11
C VAL A 52 -1.92 -7.28 -6.77
N LEU A 53 -1.76 -6.34 -5.86
CA LEU A 53 -1.38 -6.56 -4.47
C LEU A 53 -2.57 -6.22 -3.56
N ASN A 54 -3.10 -7.23 -2.87
CA ASN A 54 -4.10 -7.05 -1.82
C ASN A 54 -3.43 -7.03 -0.45
N LEU A 55 -3.75 -6.03 0.37
CA LEU A 55 -3.26 -5.83 1.73
C LEU A 55 -4.42 -5.57 2.67
N ASP A 56 -4.45 -6.26 3.79
CA ASP A 56 -5.50 -6.17 4.79
C ASP A 56 -4.91 -5.69 6.12
N PHE A 57 -5.09 -4.41 6.43
CA PHE A 57 -4.68 -3.80 7.69
C PHE A 57 -5.47 -2.52 7.98
N ASP A 58 -5.53 -2.14 9.26
CA ASP A 58 -6.27 -0.97 9.73
C ASP A 58 -5.41 0.29 9.74
N ASP A 59 -6.05 1.46 9.71
CA ASP A 59 -5.38 2.77 9.65
C ASP A 59 -4.97 3.26 11.04
N ILE A 60 -4.21 2.43 11.77
CA ILE A 60 -3.77 2.69 13.13
C ILE A 60 -2.26 2.49 13.23
N ASP A 61 -1.61 3.42 13.92
CA ASP A 61 -0.21 3.29 14.35
C ASP A 61 -0.21 2.61 15.73
N PRO A 62 0.36 1.40 15.89
CA PRO A 62 0.39 0.71 17.18
C PRO A 62 1.10 1.52 18.26
N THR A 63 2.11 2.31 17.93
CA THR A 63 2.84 3.13 18.89
C THR A 63 1.99 4.26 19.47
N SER A 64 1.01 4.74 18.71
CA SER A 64 0.07 5.77 19.16
C SER A 64 -0.85 5.30 20.31
N ILE A 65 -0.99 4.00 20.48
CA ILE A 65 -1.77 3.36 21.55
C ILE A 65 -0.89 2.60 22.56
N GLY A 66 0.42 2.89 22.57
CA GLY A 66 1.38 2.35 23.54
C GLY A 66 1.87 0.93 23.26
N LEU A 67 1.66 0.40 22.06
CA LEU A 67 2.13 -0.92 21.64
C LEU A 67 3.49 -0.82 20.91
N SER A 68 4.17 -1.98 20.78
CA SER A 68 5.38 -2.07 19.96
C SER A 68 5.06 -1.85 18.47
N ASP A 69 6.00 -1.28 17.75
CA ASP A 69 5.94 -1.14 16.28
C ASP A 69 5.97 -2.48 15.54
N THR A 70 6.38 -3.57 16.23
CA THR A 70 6.36 -4.93 15.72
C THR A 70 5.03 -5.66 15.99
N THR A 71 4.08 -5.03 16.69
CA THR A 71 2.76 -5.61 16.96
C THR A 71 2.01 -5.80 15.65
N GLU A 72 1.50 -7.01 15.40
CA GLU A 72 0.77 -7.34 14.17
C GLU A 72 -0.74 -7.21 14.33
N GLU A 73 -1.26 -7.48 15.53
CA GLU A 73 -2.67 -7.39 15.85
C GLU A 73 -2.89 -7.06 17.32
N TYR A 74 -4.04 -6.47 17.64
CA TYR A 74 -4.44 -6.16 19.01
C TYR A 74 -5.95 -6.27 19.18
N SER A 75 -6.39 -6.82 20.31
CA SER A 75 -7.80 -6.89 20.70
C SER A 75 -8.10 -5.91 21.82
N PHE A 76 -9.07 -5.03 21.61
CA PHE A 76 -9.53 -4.07 22.62
C PHE A 76 -10.51 -4.70 23.63
N THR A 77 -11.05 -5.88 23.31
CA THR A 77 -11.99 -6.63 24.18
C THR A 77 -11.50 -8.06 24.34
N ASP A 78 -11.80 -8.67 25.49
CA ASP A 78 -11.38 -10.05 25.84
C ASP A 78 -11.99 -11.10 24.89
N ASP A 79 -13.16 -10.82 24.33
CA ASP A 79 -13.84 -11.67 23.34
C ASP A 79 -13.29 -11.51 21.90
N GLY A 80 -12.35 -10.58 21.70
CA GLY A 80 -11.75 -10.29 20.40
C GLY A 80 -12.68 -9.58 19.40
N TYR A 81 -13.82 -9.07 19.85
CA TYR A 81 -14.80 -8.42 18.97
C TYR A 81 -14.26 -7.14 18.33
N LEU A 82 -13.43 -6.39 19.04
CA LEU A 82 -12.72 -5.20 18.53
C LEU A 82 -11.25 -5.51 18.31
N LYS A 83 -10.96 -6.25 17.25
CA LYS A 83 -9.61 -6.60 16.86
C LYS A 83 -9.14 -5.69 15.73
N VAL A 84 -7.94 -5.16 15.84
CA VAL A 84 -7.28 -4.38 14.79
C VAL A 84 -6.03 -5.08 14.30
N PHE A 85 -5.68 -4.84 13.04
CA PHE A 85 -4.51 -5.41 12.38
C PHE A 85 -3.62 -4.29 11.86
N PHE A 86 -2.33 -4.39 12.14
CA PHE A 86 -1.37 -3.36 11.80
C PHE A 86 -0.61 -3.70 10.51
N PHE A 87 -0.02 -2.68 9.90
CA PHE A 87 0.87 -2.85 8.77
C PHE A 87 2.19 -3.47 9.23
N THR A 88 2.53 -4.66 8.72
CA THR A 88 3.68 -5.45 9.19
C THR A 88 4.92 -5.26 8.29
N ASP A 89 6.10 -5.66 8.79
CA ASP A 89 7.34 -5.68 8.02
C ASP A 89 7.25 -6.65 6.83
N SER A 90 6.53 -7.76 7.00
CA SER A 90 6.23 -8.70 5.91
C SER A 90 5.40 -8.05 4.80
N MET A 91 4.39 -7.25 5.16
CA MET A 91 3.60 -6.49 4.18
C MET A 91 4.45 -5.43 3.49
N ALA A 92 5.32 -4.72 4.23
CA ALA A 92 6.24 -3.75 3.66
C ALA A 92 7.16 -4.39 2.62
N LYS A 93 7.79 -5.53 2.95
CA LYS A 93 8.65 -6.27 2.02
C LYS A 93 7.90 -6.70 0.77
N LYS A 94 6.72 -7.33 0.92
CA LYS A 94 5.87 -7.71 -0.23
C LYS A 94 5.53 -6.51 -1.12
N THR A 95 5.25 -5.36 -0.51
CA THR A 95 4.94 -4.13 -1.22
C THR A 95 6.12 -3.65 -2.06
N ILE A 96 7.31 -3.64 -1.49
CA ILE A 96 8.51 -3.20 -2.20
C ILE A 96 8.82 -4.14 -3.37
N ASP A 97 8.77 -5.45 -3.15
CA ASP A 97 8.98 -6.44 -4.21
C ASP A 97 7.94 -6.30 -5.33
N PHE A 98 6.67 -6.02 -4.98
CA PHE A 98 5.61 -5.77 -5.93
C PHE A 98 5.83 -4.49 -6.74
N ILE A 99 6.22 -3.38 -6.09
CA ILE A 99 6.49 -2.10 -6.76
C ILE A 99 7.68 -2.24 -7.70
N GLU A 100 8.76 -2.88 -7.27
CA GLU A 100 9.93 -3.14 -8.12
C GLU A 100 9.59 -3.94 -9.37
N LYS A 101 8.81 -5.01 -9.21
CA LYS A 101 8.36 -5.85 -10.34
C LYS A 101 7.49 -5.08 -11.34
N ASN A 102 6.79 -4.06 -10.87
CA ASN A 102 5.77 -3.35 -11.65
C ASN A 102 6.12 -1.86 -11.90
N LYS A 103 7.35 -1.42 -11.64
CA LYS A 103 7.73 -0.01 -11.67
C LYS A 103 7.53 0.71 -13.02
N ASP A 104 7.38 -0.04 -14.11
CA ASP A 104 7.15 0.51 -15.45
C ASP A 104 5.66 0.70 -15.77
N LYS A 105 4.75 0.41 -14.81
CA LYS A 105 3.30 0.44 -14.99
C LYS A 105 2.68 1.68 -14.35
N ASP A 106 1.47 2.00 -14.79
CA ASP A 106 0.61 2.95 -14.07
C ASP A 106 0.16 2.34 -12.74
N PHE A 107 0.27 3.08 -11.63
CA PHE A 107 -0.16 2.63 -10.32
C PHE A 107 -1.51 3.22 -9.92
N TYR A 108 -2.41 2.35 -9.49
CA TYR A 108 -3.68 2.71 -8.85
C TYR A 108 -3.70 2.15 -7.42
N ILE A 109 -3.80 3.05 -6.44
CA ILE A 109 -3.73 2.70 -5.03
C ILE A 109 -4.99 3.19 -4.35
N HIS A 110 -5.66 2.33 -3.60
CA HIS A 110 -6.81 2.75 -2.83
C HIS A 110 -6.77 2.23 -1.39
N CYS A 111 -7.47 2.94 -0.52
CA CYS A 111 -7.90 2.49 0.80
C CYS A 111 -9.34 2.94 1.01
N SER A 112 -9.92 2.76 2.18
CA SER A 112 -11.32 3.13 2.43
C SER A 112 -11.63 4.58 2.04
N ALA A 113 -10.91 5.55 2.58
CA ALA A 113 -11.12 6.98 2.34
C ALA A 113 -10.22 7.59 1.24
N GLY A 114 -9.11 6.94 0.88
CA GLY A 114 -8.11 7.49 -0.05
C GLY A 114 -7.25 8.61 0.54
N LEU A 115 -7.21 8.75 1.88
CA LEU A 115 -6.59 9.91 2.54
C LEU A 115 -5.34 9.58 3.36
N SER A 116 -5.22 8.39 3.94
CA SER A 116 -4.16 8.06 4.89
C SER A 116 -3.29 6.90 4.39
N ARG A 117 -3.78 5.65 4.49
CA ARG A 117 -3.03 4.44 4.13
C ARG A 117 -2.50 4.48 2.68
N SER A 118 -3.39 4.67 1.72
CA SER A 118 -3.01 4.74 0.30
C SER A 118 -2.06 5.89 -0.02
N GLN A 119 -2.18 7.02 0.67
CA GLN A 119 -1.25 8.15 0.49
C GLN A 119 0.15 7.89 1.03
N ALA A 120 0.31 7.01 2.03
CA ALA A 120 1.63 6.59 2.48
C ALA A 120 2.40 5.84 1.38
N PHE A 121 1.71 4.98 0.62
CA PHE A 121 2.29 4.28 -0.53
C PHE A 121 2.64 5.25 -1.67
N VAL A 122 1.74 6.17 -2.00
CA VAL A 122 2.02 7.20 -3.01
C VAL A 122 3.23 8.04 -2.62
N LYS A 123 3.31 8.48 -1.36
CA LYS A 123 4.46 9.22 -0.84
C LYS A 123 5.75 8.41 -0.96
N TYR A 124 5.72 7.13 -0.61
CA TYR A 124 6.86 6.23 -0.73
C TYR A 124 7.31 6.09 -2.19
N ILE A 125 6.40 5.75 -3.09
CA ILE A 125 6.69 5.59 -4.51
C ILE A 125 7.31 6.86 -5.10
N LYS A 126 6.72 8.02 -4.82
CA LYS A 126 7.26 9.32 -5.29
C LYS A 126 8.68 9.57 -4.80
N ASN A 127 8.96 9.26 -3.54
CA ASN A 127 10.27 9.58 -2.95
C ASN A 127 11.38 8.63 -3.39
N VAL A 128 11.05 7.40 -3.78
CA VAL A 128 12.04 6.36 -4.07
C VAL A 128 12.26 6.17 -5.57
N TYR A 129 11.20 6.27 -6.35
CA TYR A 129 11.24 5.86 -7.76
C TYR A 129 11.16 7.01 -8.75
N PHE A 130 10.84 8.24 -8.33
CA PHE A 130 10.46 9.26 -9.29
C PHE A 130 11.08 10.65 -9.09
N ASP A 131 11.90 11.00 -10.06
CA ASP A 131 12.26 12.37 -10.40
C ASP A 131 11.08 13.02 -11.18
N ASN A 132 10.10 13.58 -10.45
CA ASN A 132 9.12 14.60 -10.86
C ASN A 132 8.19 14.41 -12.08
N ASP A 133 8.28 13.35 -12.90
CA ASP A 133 7.53 13.25 -14.18
C ASP A 133 6.23 12.43 -14.12
N TRP A 134 5.67 12.21 -12.93
CA TRP A 134 4.44 11.44 -12.80
C TRP A 134 3.21 12.33 -12.69
N GLU A 135 2.18 11.96 -13.46
CA GLU A 135 0.84 12.49 -13.23
C GLU A 135 0.26 11.88 -11.94
N THR A 136 0.12 12.70 -10.90
CA THR A 136 -0.40 12.26 -9.59
C THR A 136 -1.77 12.84 -9.31
N ASN A 137 -2.67 12.01 -8.79
CA ASN A 137 -3.94 12.43 -8.23
C ASN A 137 -4.08 11.84 -6.79
N PRO A 138 -4.27 12.65 -5.75
CA PRO A 138 -4.36 14.12 -5.74
C PRO A 138 -2.99 14.79 -5.95
N LYS A 139 -2.98 16.03 -6.42
CA LYS A 139 -1.76 16.81 -6.68
C LYS A 139 -0.85 16.95 -5.44
N ASN A 140 -1.41 16.87 -4.23
CA ASN A 140 -0.71 16.88 -2.95
C ASN A 140 -1.07 15.65 -2.10
N PRO A 141 -0.57 14.44 -2.42
CA PRO A 141 -0.98 13.21 -1.75
C PRO A 141 -0.49 13.06 -0.31
N CYS A 142 0.42 13.91 0.14
CA CYS A 142 1.22 13.63 1.33
C CYS A 142 0.72 14.27 2.63
N LEU A 143 -0.35 15.09 2.60
CA LEU A 143 -0.76 15.88 3.77
C LEU A 143 -1.27 14.99 4.93
N TYR A 144 -1.94 13.89 4.63
CA TYR A 144 -2.54 12.98 5.60
C TYR A 144 -1.98 11.56 5.51
N ALA A 145 -0.83 11.38 4.87
CA ALA A 145 -0.21 10.06 4.72
C ALA A 145 0.09 9.43 6.09
N ASN A 146 -0.32 8.17 6.27
CA ASN A 146 -0.02 7.42 7.49
C ASN A 146 1.50 7.31 7.69
N GLY A 147 2.01 7.98 8.73
CA GLY A 147 3.45 8.08 9.02
C GLY A 147 4.09 6.75 9.34
N PHE A 148 3.40 5.89 10.08
CA PHE A 148 3.86 4.55 10.45
C PHE A 148 4.04 3.65 9.22
N VAL A 149 3.03 3.58 8.35
CA VAL A 149 3.11 2.82 7.09
C VAL A 149 4.26 3.32 6.22
N TYR A 150 4.40 4.63 6.06
CA TYR A 150 5.48 5.23 5.29
C TYR A 150 6.87 4.88 5.85
N GLN A 151 7.06 4.95 7.17
CA GLN A 151 8.33 4.62 7.81
C GLN A 151 8.70 3.15 7.64
N LYS A 152 7.74 2.22 7.77
CA LYS A 152 7.97 0.79 7.52
C LYS A 152 8.35 0.51 6.07
N LEU A 153 7.72 1.15 5.10
CA LEU A 153 8.11 1.04 3.69
C LEU A 153 9.54 1.55 3.45
N MET A 154 9.89 2.71 4.00
CA MET A 154 11.24 3.27 3.89
C MET A 154 12.31 2.40 4.57
N HIS A 155 11.97 1.80 5.73
CA HIS A 155 12.87 0.88 6.42
C HIS A 155 13.13 -0.39 5.58
N ALA A 156 12.09 -1.03 5.11
CA ALA A 156 12.20 -2.23 4.27
C ALA A 156 12.99 -1.97 2.97
N TYR A 157 12.82 -0.80 2.35
CA TYR A 157 13.59 -0.39 1.19
C TYR A 157 15.08 -0.26 1.51
N ARG A 158 15.45 0.41 2.60
CA ARG A 158 16.86 0.55 3.02
C ARG A 158 17.51 -0.79 3.31
N CYS A 159 16.82 -1.69 4.02
CA CYS A 159 17.33 -3.03 4.28
C CYS A 159 17.57 -3.83 2.99
N ARG A 160 16.76 -3.62 1.97
CA ARG A 160 16.95 -4.25 0.66
C ARG A 160 18.19 -3.70 -0.04
N GLU A 161 18.37 -2.39 -0.10
CA GLU A 161 19.53 -1.73 -0.72
C GLU A 161 20.85 -2.10 -0.03
N GLU A 162 20.85 -2.19 1.30
CA GLU A 162 22.01 -2.62 2.06
C GLU A 162 22.43 -4.07 1.73
N ASN A 163 21.46 -4.97 1.59
CA ASN A 163 21.72 -6.34 1.18
C ASN A 163 22.27 -6.42 -0.26
N PHE A 164 21.75 -5.64 -1.20
CA PHE A 164 22.28 -5.57 -2.56
C PHE A 164 23.74 -5.10 -2.58
N ASN A 165 24.06 -4.03 -1.88
CA ASN A 165 25.41 -3.49 -1.79
C ASN A 165 26.42 -4.44 -1.14
N LEU A 166 25.98 -5.35 -0.27
CA LEU A 166 26.83 -6.39 0.31
C LEU A 166 27.16 -7.49 -0.72
N PHE A 167 26.24 -7.89 -1.55
CA PHE A 167 26.49 -8.91 -2.59
C PHE A 167 27.45 -8.41 -3.68
N ASP A 168 27.34 -7.15 -4.10
CA ASP A 168 28.23 -6.56 -5.12
C ASP A 168 29.67 -6.37 -4.63
N ARG A 169 29.92 -6.36 -3.30
CA ARG A 169 31.26 -6.26 -2.72
C ARG A 169 31.99 -7.61 -2.64
N PHE A 170 31.30 -8.72 -2.83
CA PHE A 170 31.86 -10.07 -2.75
C PHE A 170 31.81 -10.83 -4.07
N SER A 171 31.35 -10.21 -5.14
CA SER A 171 31.41 -10.69 -6.53
C SER A 171 32.52 -10.01 -7.32
#